data_de90f499e8f1b9c174efb479bbea09e9
#
_entry.id   de90f499e8f1b9c174efb479bbea09e9
#
_cell.length_a   1.000
_cell.length_b   1.000
_cell.length_c   1.000
_cell.angle_alpha   90.00
_cell.angle_beta   90.00
_cell.angle_gamma   90.00
#
_symmetry.space_group_name_H-M   'P 1'
#
loop_
_entity.id
_entity.type
_entity.pdbx_description
1 polymer ?
#
loop_
_entity_poly.entity_id
_entity_poly.type
_entity_poly.pdbx_seq_one_letter_code
_entity_poly.pdbx_strand_id
1 'polypeptide(L)'
;LFMVEEQIRDNLSSRLKNLGSHLIRVKLININTKKTLQIMAERIKDKKMDIEDCVFLSKHISTFLEVYDPISSSYVLEVSSGGLARPLTMIDDYEQFKYNKAKIVLKDKFLGKKTFKGFLKGVDKNGKILLETESDKIKFNFFEIEKANIDPNWAAKNN
;
A
#
# COMPACT_ATOMS: atom_id res chain seq x y z
N LEU A 1 8.32 -6.70 15.47
CA LEU A 1 7.29 -6.95 14.43
C LEU A 1 7.45 -6.00 13.26
N PHE A 2 7.45 -4.69 13.52
CA PHE A 2 7.62 -3.69 12.45
C PHE A 2 8.98 -3.78 11.76
N MET A 3 10.03 -4.14 12.50
CA MET A 3 11.38 -4.25 11.95
C MET A 3 11.51 -5.34 10.89
N VAL A 4 10.82 -6.49 11.07
CA VAL A 4 10.87 -7.58 10.09
C VAL A 4 10.19 -7.17 8.78
N GLU A 5 9.01 -6.57 8.89
CA GLU A 5 8.27 -6.08 7.71
C GLU A 5 9.07 -5.01 6.96
N GLU A 6 9.66 -4.07 7.67
CA GLU A 6 10.50 -3.02 7.09
C GLU A 6 11.75 -3.59 6.42
N GLN A 7 12.42 -4.54 7.05
CA GLN A 7 13.59 -5.19 6.49
C GLN A 7 13.27 -5.93 5.20
N ILE A 8 12.15 -6.66 5.18
CA ILE A 8 11.70 -7.36 3.98
C ILE A 8 11.38 -6.34 2.88
N ARG A 9 10.65 -5.29 3.21
CA ARG A 9 10.29 -4.24 2.26
C ARG A 9 11.53 -3.59 1.65
N ASP A 10 12.48 -3.19 2.48
CA ASP A 10 13.69 -2.49 2.01
C ASP A 10 14.54 -3.37 1.10
N ASN A 11 14.64 -4.66 1.41
CA ASN A 11 15.41 -5.59 0.59
C ASN A 11 14.66 -6.08 -0.65
N LEU A 12 13.33 -6.12 -0.60
CA LEU A 12 12.51 -6.66 -1.68
C LEU A 12 12.16 -5.62 -2.74
N SER A 13 12.03 -4.34 -2.37
CA SER A 13 11.58 -3.27 -3.26
C SER A 13 12.41 -3.17 -4.53
N SER A 14 13.73 -3.14 -4.42
CA SER A 14 14.62 -3.03 -5.57
C SER A 14 14.58 -4.29 -6.45
N ARG A 15 14.43 -5.46 -5.84
CA ARG A 15 14.32 -6.73 -6.57
C ARG A 15 13.05 -6.77 -7.41
N LEU A 16 11.92 -6.37 -6.84
CA LEU A 16 10.66 -6.32 -7.58
C LEU A 16 10.70 -5.28 -8.69
N LYS A 17 11.32 -4.13 -8.42
CA LYS A 17 11.50 -3.08 -9.43
C LYS A 17 12.27 -3.61 -10.65
N ASN A 18 13.33 -4.37 -10.42
CA ASN A 18 14.12 -4.99 -11.50
C ASN A 18 13.31 -6.01 -12.29
N LEU A 19 12.27 -6.57 -11.70
CA LEU A 19 11.33 -7.49 -12.35
C LEU A 19 10.13 -6.77 -12.98
N GLY A 20 10.11 -5.44 -12.97
CA GLY A 20 9.03 -4.65 -13.55
C GLY A 20 7.82 -4.46 -12.63
N SER A 21 7.98 -4.73 -11.34
CA SER A 21 6.90 -4.62 -10.36
C SER A 21 7.21 -3.60 -9.27
N HIS A 22 6.16 -2.98 -8.74
CA HIS A 22 6.23 -2.06 -7.63
C HIS A 22 5.67 -2.73 -6.37
N LEU A 23 6.45 -2.71 -5.30
CA LEU A 23 6.02 -3.23 -4.00
C LEU A 23 5.10 -2.22 -3.33
N ILE A 24 3.86 -2.61 -3.06
CA ILE A 24 2.87 -1.76 -2.41
C ILE A 24 2.97 -1.90 -0.89
N ARG A 25 2.94 -3.13 -0.39
CA ARG A 25 2.89 -3.38 1.06
C ARG A 25 3.48 -4.74 1.41
N VAL A 26 4.16 -4.79 2.56
CA VAL A 26 4.60 -6.02 3.21
C VAL A 26 3.93 -6.09 4.57
N LYS A 27 3.21 -7.16 4.84
CA LYS A 27 2.51 -7.32 6.10
C LYS A 27 2.57 -8.76 6.59
N LEU A 28 2.93 -8.93 7.86
CA LEU A 28 2.94 -10.22 8.52
C LEU A 28 1.70 -10.31 9.41
N ILE A 29 0.77 -11.18 9.05
CA ILE A 29 -0.54 -11.30 9.70
C ILE A 29 -0.85 -12.76 10.02
N ASN A 30 -1.81 -12.99 10.89
CA ASN A 30 -2.33 -14.31 11.18
C ASN A 30 -3.69 -14.47 10.50
N ILE A 31 -3.78 -15.46 9.62
CA ILE A 31 -5.03 -15.82 8.95
C ILE A 31 -5.36 -17.25 9.38
N ASN A 32 -6.50 -17.43 10.08
CA ASN A 32 -6.94 -18.73 10.58
C ASN A 32 -5.83 -19.47 11.35
N THR A 33 -5.20 -18.77 12.32
CA THR A 33 -4.08 -19.26 13.15
C THR A 33 -2.77 -19.51 12.41
N LYS A 34 -2.73 -19.30 11.08
CA LYS A 34 -1.49 -19.43 10.30
C LYS A 34 -0.83 -18.07 10.13
N LYS A 35 0.48 -18.02 10.39
CA LYS A 35 1.28 -16.84 10.11
C LYS A 35 1.40 -16.70 8.59
N THR A 36 1.02 -15.55 8.07
CA THR A 36 1.02 -15.26 6.63
C THR A 36 1.83 -14.01 6.36
N LEU A 37 2.81 -14.15 5.47
CA LEU A 37 3.51 -12.99 4.93
C LEU A 37 2.77 -12.56 3.66
N GLN A 38 2.11 -11.42 3.74
CA GLN A 38 1.35 -10.88 2.62
C GLN A 38 2.20 -9.83 1.90
N ILE A 39 2.46 -10.10 0.63
CA ILE A 39 3.16 -9.17 -0.26
C ILE A 39 2.15 -8.66 -1.27
N MET A 40 1.98 -7.35 -1.29
CA MET A 40 1.09 -6.69 -2.23
C MET A 40 1.92 -5.91 -3.23
N ALA A 41 1.69 -6.14 -4.52
CA ALA A 41 2.48 -5.55 -5.59
C ALA A 41 1.64 -5.25 -6.82
N GLU A 42 2.20 -4.48 -7.76
CA GLU A 42 1.56 -4.17 -9.03
C GLU A 42 2.62 -3.98 -10.11
N ARG A 43 2.26 -4.14 -11.38
CA ARG A 43 3.17 -3.80 -12.47
C ARG A 43 3.42 -2.29 -12.51
N ILE A 44 4.66 -1.89 -12.70
CA ILE A 44 5.01 -0.47 -12.84
C ILE A 44 4.32 0.11 -14.09
N LYS A 45 4.25 -0.67 -15.14
CA LYS A 45 3.77 -0.28 -16.47
C LYS A 45 2.33 0.23 -16.46
N ASP A 46 1.40 -0.50 -15.84
CA ASP A 46 -0.04 -0.22 -15.90
C ASP A 46 -0.75 -0.29 -14.55
N LYS A 47 0.00 -0.55 -13.46
CA LYS A 47 -0.52 -0.65 -12.09
C LYS A 47 -1.56 -1.74 -11.91
N LYS A 48 -1.43 -2.79 -12.69
CA LYS A 48 -2.27 -3.98 -12.63
C LYS A 48 -1.42 -5.18 -12.21
N MET A 49 -2.06 -6.29 -11.99
CA MET A 49 -1.38 -7.55 -11.74
C MET A 49 -2.38 -8.68 -11.96
N ASP A 50 -2.03 -9.61 -12.82
CA ASP A 50 -2.85 -10.79 -13.06
C ASP A 50 -2.31 -12.01 -12.28
N ILE A 51 -2.97 -13.14 -12.44
CA ILE A 51 -2.59 -14.38 -11.74
C ILE A 51 -1.19 -14.83 -12.14
N GLU A 52 -0.84 -14.72 -13.41
CA GLU A 52 0.49 -15.11 -13.90
C GLU A 52 1.59 -14.28 -13.27
N ASP A 53 1.37 -12.97 -13.13
CA ASP A 53 2.31 -12.07 -12.44
C ASP A 53 2.48 -12.50 -10.99
N CYS A 54 1.38 -12.84 -10.31
CA CYS A 54 1.43 -13.28 -8.91
C CYS A 54 2.24 -14.58 -8.77
N VAL A 55 2.04 -15.52 -9.66
CA VAL A 55 2.80 -16.79 -9.67
C VAL A 55 4.28 -16.52 -9.92
N PHE A 56 4.60 -15.68 -10.90
CA PHE A 56 5.97 -15.31 -11.22
C PHE A 56 6.66 -14.66 -10.02
N LEU A 57 6.02 -13.67 -9.41
CA LEU A 57 6.59 -12.98 -8.25
C LEU A 57 6.69 -13.90 -7.03
N SER A 58 5.71 -14.78 -6.81
CA SER A 58 5.77 -15.73 -5.71
C SER A 58 7.02 -16.59 -5.75
N LYS A 59 7.38 -17.08 -6.93
CA LYS A 59 8.59 -17.91 -7.11
C LYS A 59 9.85 -17.12 -6.79
N HIS A 60 9.97 -15.89 -7.30
CA HIS A 60 11.12 -15.04 -7.05
C HIS A 60 11.21 -14.64 -5.57
N ILE A 61 10.10 -14.27 -4.98
CA ILE A 61 10.05 -13.88 -3.56
C ILE A 61 10.38 -15.07 -2.66
N SER A 62 9.84 -16.25 -2.95
CA SER A 62 10.13 -17.47 -2.17
C SER A 62 11.62 -17.78 -2.18
N THR A 63 12.25 -17.73 -3.34
CA THR A 63 13.69 -17.96 -3.46
C THR A 63 14.50 -16.94 -2.65
N PHE A 64 14.12 -15.68 -2.73
CA PHE A 64 14.76 -14.61 -1.96
C PHE A 64 14.62 -14.86 -0.45
N LEU A 65 13.40 -15.20 0.00
CA LEU A 65 13.13 -15.42 1.42
C LEU A 65 13.83 -16.66 1.98
N GLU A 66 14.04 -17.70 1.17
CA GLU A 66 14.81 -18.88 1.58
C GLU A 66 16.26 -18.53 1.92
N VAL A 67 16.87 -17.66 1.12
CA VAL A 67 18.26 -17.23 1.34
C VAL A 67 18.35 -16.21 2.47
N TYR A 68 17.46 -15.21 2.46
CA TYR A 68 17.48 -14.11 3.42
C TYR A 68 17.00 -14.55 4.80
N ASP A 69 16.00 -15.45 4.85
CA ASP A 69 15.43 -16.08 6.05
C ASP A 69 15.14 -15.10 7.22
N PRO A 70 14.33 -14.05 6.98
CA PRO A 70 14.10 -13.03 8.01
C PRO A 70 13.08 -13.43 9.07
N ILE A 71 12.29 -14.48 8.84
CA ILE A 71 11.21 -14.94 9.73
C ILE A 71 11.59 -16.26 10.35
N SER A 72 11.69 -16.28 11.70
CA SER A 72 12.19 -17.44 12.44
C SER A 72 11.21 -18.61 12.57
N SER A 73 9.93 -18.39 12.28
CA SER A 73 8.89 -19.43 12.39
C SER A 73 8.30 -19.76 11.03
N SER A 74 7.55 -20.85 10.95
CA SER A 74 6.84 -21.22 9.71
C SER A 74 5.81 -20.18 9.33
N TYR A 75 5.67 -19.93 8.03
CA TYR A 75 4.71 -18.97 7.50
C TYR A 75 4.28 -19.38 6.09
N VAL A 76 3.16 -18.82 5.66
CA VAL A 76 2.66 -18.96 4.30
C VAL A 76 2.93 -17.65 3.56
N LEU A 77 3.44 -17.74 2.34
CA LEU A 77 3.62 -16.58 1.48
C LEU A 77 2.36 -16.36 0.65
N GLU A 78 1.83 -15.14 0.69
CA GLU A 78 0.71 -14.73 -0.16
C GLU A 78 1.14 -13.50 -0.96
N VAL A 79 1.02 -13.58 -2.29
CA VAL A 79 1.30 -12.48 -3.20
C VAL A 79 0.01 -12.06 -3.87
N SER A 80 -0.35 -10.78 -3.77
CA SER A 80 -1.60 -10.25 -4.31
C SER A 80 -1.40 -8.88 -4.94
N SER A 81 -2.39 -8.46 -5.73
CA SER A 81 -2.47 -7.09 -6.25
C SER A 81 -2.99 -6.14 -5.17
N GLY A 82 -2.95 -4.83 -5.45
CA GLY A 82 -3.53 -3.83 -4.57
C GLY A 82 -5.05 -3.88 -4.50
N GLY A 83 -5.70 -4.39 -5.53
CA GLY A 83 -7.15 -4.47 -5.61
C GLY A 83 -7.83 -3.11 -5.75
N LEU A 84 -9.15 -3.09 -5.61
CA LEU A 84 -9.96 -1.88 -5.77
C LEU A 84 -9.70 -0.86 -4.67
N ALA A 85 -9.47 -1.33 -3.44
CA ALA A 85 -9.14 -0.48 -2.31
C ALA A 85 -7.62 -0.36 -2.13
N ARG A 86 -6.93 -0.02 -3.21
CA ARG A 86 -5.46 0.04 -3.28
C ARG A 86 -4.91 0.88 -2.13
N PRO A 87 -4.05 0.32 -1.26
CA PRO A 87 -3.41 1.10 -0.20
C PRO A 87 -2.49 2.18 -0.75
N LEU A 88 -2.45 3.33 -0.08
CA LEU A 88 -1.56 4.45 -0.40
C LEU A 88 -0.44 4.44 0.63
N THR A 89 0.71 3.90 0.25
CA THR A 89 1.79 3.60 1.19
C THR A 89 3.02 4.49 1.04
N MET A 90 3.10 5.26 -0.04
CA MET A 90 4.19 6.18 -0.32
C MET A 90 3.63 7.55 -0.66
N ILE A 91 4.41 8.59 -0.40
CA ILE A 91 3.97 9.95 -0.71
C ILE A 91 3.64 10.12 -2.20
N ASP A 92 4.38 9.47 -3.07
CA ASP A 92 4.14 9.52 -4.52
C ASP A 92 2.78 8.97 -4.92
N ASP A 93 2.22 8.04 -4.14
CA ASP A 93 0.90 7.49 -4.40
C ASP A 93 -0.19 8.57 -4.39
N TYR A 94 -0.05 9.56 -3.51
CA TYR A 94 -1.05 10.63 -3.37
C TYR A 94 -1.05 11.58 -4.56
N GLU A 95 0.07 11.77 -5.21
CA GLU A 95 0.14 12.52 -6.46
C GLU A 95 -0.35 11.67 -7.63
N GLN A 96 0.07 10.41 -7.68
CA GLN A 96 -0.28 9.48 -8.73
C GLN A 96 -1.79 9.22 -8.81
N PHE A 97 -2.45 9.09 -7.65
CA PHE A 97 -3.89 8.86 -7.57
C PHE A 97 -4.70 10.15 -7.38
N LYS A 98 -4.12 11.26 -7.79
CA LYS A 98 -4.80 12.56 -7.80
C LYS A 98 -6.16 12.44 -8.49
N TYR A 99 -7.17 13.10 -7.93
CA TYR A 99 -8.56 13.11 -8.36
C TYR A 99 -9.37 11.87 -8.01
N ASN A 100 -8.75 10.83 -7.44
CA ASN A 100 -9.49 9.69 -6.91
C ASN A 100 -10.00 9.98 -5.50
N LYS A 101 -11.11 9.38 -5.15
CA LYS A 101 -11.62 9.43 -3.78
C LYS A 101 -10.79 8.48 -2.92
N ALA A 102 -10.41 8.96 -1.75
CA ALA A 102 -9.59 8.20 -0.81
C ALA A 102 -10.14 8.30 0.59
N LYS A 103 -9.78 7.30 1.39
CA LYS A 103 -10.01 7.27 2.83
C LYS A 103 -8.66 7.38 3.51
N ILE A 104 -8.49 8.38 4.36
CA ILE A 104 -7.26 8.61 5.12
C ILE A 104 -7.56 8.47 6.61
N VAL A 105 -6.77 7.65 7.31
CA VAL A 105 -6.86 7.47 8.76
C VAL A 105 -5.58 8.02 9.37
N LEU A 106 -5.72 8.99 10.27
CA LEU A 106 -4.60 9.63 10.96
C LEU A 106 -4.21 8.86 12.21
N LYS A 107 -2.97 9.04 12.64
CA LYS A 107 -2.45 8.50 13.90
C LYS A 107 -3.12 9.17 15.10
N ASP A 108 -3.30 10.49 15.02
CA ASP A 108 -3.92 11.31 16.06
C ASP A 108 -5.09 12.09 15.49
N LYS A 109 -6.04 12.46 16.35
CA LYS A 109 -7.22 13.21 15.93
C LYS A 109 -6.82 14.59 15.39
N PHE A 110 -7.47 14.98 14.31
CA PHE A 110 -7.42 16.32 13.74
C PHE A 110 -8.85 16.80 13.53
N LEU A 111 -9.17 17.99 14.01
CA LEU A 111 -10.54 18.52 14.00
C LEU A 111 -11.54 17.55 14.65
N GLY A 112 -11.10 16.85 15.70
CA GLY A 112 -11.95 15.96 16.49
C GLY A 112 -12.14 14.56 15.92
N LYS A 113 -11.50 14.21 14.78
CA LYS A 113 -11.66 12.88 14.17
C LYS A 113 -10.37 12.38 13.54
N LYS A 114 -10.29 11.07 13.36
CA LYS A 114 -9.11 10.41 12.75
C LYS A 114 -9.33 10.04 11.29
N THR A 115 -10.58 9.85 10.86
CA THR A 115 -10.89 9.36 9.53
C THR A 115 -11.46 10.47 8.65
N PHE A 116 -10.87 10.62 7.46
CA PHE A 116 -11.29 11.61 6.47
C PHE A 116 -11.50 10.93 5.13
N LYS A 117 -12.58 11.28 4.45
CA LYS A 117 -12.88 10.80 3.08
C LYS A 117 -13.04 12.00 2.17
N GLY A 118 -12.48 11.91 1.00
CA GLY A 118 -12.57 13.00 0.03
C GLY A 118 -11.76 12.71 -1.21
N PHE A 119 -11.64 13.72 -2.06
CA PHE A 119 -10.86 13.61 -3.29
C PHE A 119 -9.42 14.06 -3.07
N LEU A 120 -8.48 13.24 -3.50
CA LEU A 120 -7.07 13.60 -3.48
C LEU A 120 -6.83 14.74 -4.49
N LYS A 121 -6.11 15.75 -4.06
CA LYS A 121 -5.73 16.89 -4.90
C LYS A 121 -4.22 16.96 -5.14
N GLY A 122 -3.53 15.85 -4.88
CA GLY A 122 -2.09 15.74 -5.09
C GLY A 122 -1.28 16.13 -3.88
N VAL A 123 -0.02 16.45 -4.14
CA VAL A 123 0.96 16.86 -3.12
C VAL A 123 1.44 18.26 -3.50
N ASP A 124 1.45 19.17 -2.53
CA ASP A 124 1.90 20.52 -2.80
C ASP A 124 3.44 20.62 -2.80
N LYS A 125 3.96 21.82 -3.10
CA LYS A 125 5.41 22.08 -3.17
C LYS A 125 6.15 21.85 -1.84
N ASN A 126 5.41 21.86 -0.72
CA ASN A 126 5.97 21.62 0.60
C ASN A 126 5.86 20.16 1.05
N GLY A 127 5.39 19.27 0.15
CA GLY A 127 5.21 17.86 0.45
C GLY A 127 3.95 17.52 1.23
N LYS A 128 3.01 18.47 1.35
CA LYS A 128 1.73 18.24 2.01
C LYS A 128 0.74 17.53 1.09
N ILE A 129 0.05 16.55 1.64
CA ILE A 129 -1.00 15.81 0.94
C ILE A 129 -2.29 16.61 1.03
N LEU A 130 -2.92 16.86 -0.12
CA LEU A 130 -4.13 17.67 -0.21
C LEU A 130 -5.35 16.78 -0.40
N LEU A 131 -6.35 16.97 0.45
CA LEU A 131 -7.62 16.25 0.39
C LEU A 131 -8.78 17.25 0.40
N GLU A 132 -9.69 17.11 -0.55
CA GLU A 132 -10.90 17.93 -0.60
C GLU A 132 -12.09 17.09 -0.13
N THR A 133 -12.64 17.43 1.03
CA THR A 133 -13.85 16.82 1.56
C THR A 133 -15.08 17.62 1.09
N GLU A 134 -16.28 17.21 1.49
CA GLU A 134 -17.51 17.94 1.14
C GLU A 134 -17.50 19.37 1.69
N SER A 135 -16.88 19.59 2.84
CA SER A 135 -16.91 20.88 3.55
C SER A 135 -15.59 21.65 3.52
N ASP A 136 -14.45 20.97 3.40
CA ASP A 136 -13.15 21.58 3.62
C ASP A 136 -12.08 21.09 2.65
N LYS A 137 -11.02 21.88 2.53
CA LYS A 137 -9.76 21.49 1.91
C LYS A 137 -8.75 21.29 3.04
N ILE A 138 -8.22 20.08 3.16
CA ILE A 138 -7.35 19.70 4.28
C ILE A 138 -5.98 19.31 3.75
N LYS A 139 -4.94 19.67 4.52
CA LYS A 139 -3.55 19.31 4.23
C LYS A 139 -3.04 18.38 5.33
N PHE A 140 -2.36 17.32 4.92
CA PHE A 140 -1.76 16.37 5.86
C PHE A 140 -0.27 16.21 5.59
N ASN A 141 0.50 16.00 6.65
CA ASN A 141 1.85 15.47 6.53
C ASN A 141 1.76 13.96 6.33
N PHE A 142 2.60 13.42 5.45
CA PHE A 142 2.64 11.98 5.23
C PHE A 142 2.81 11.19 6.55
N PHE A 143 3.65 11.70 7.45
CA PHE A 143 3.93 11.03 8.73
C PHE A 143 2.78 11.04 9.73
N GLU A 144 1.78 11.87 9.51
CA GLU A 144 0.58 11.92 10.34
C GLU A 144 -0.42 10.82 9.97
N ILE A 145 -0.24 10.21 8.81
CA ILE A 145 -1.16 9.21 8.28
C ILE A 145 -0.78 7.82 8.79
N GLU A 146 -1.71 7.15 9.46
CA GLU A 146 -1.53 5.76 9.87
C GLU A 146 -1.72 4.82 8.69
N LYS A 147 -2.81 5.02 7.94
CA LYS A 147 -3.12 4.23 6.74
C LYS A 147 -4.05 5.02 5.83
N ALA A 148 -4.00 4.70 4.56
CA ALA A 148 -4.91 5.30 3.58
C ALA A 148 -5.09 4.33 2.42
N ASN A 149 -6.22 4.46 1.75
CA ASN A 149 -6.53 3.63 0.58
C ASN A 149 -7.52 4.36 -0.33
N ILE A 150 -7.54 3.94 -1.58
CA ILE A 150 -8.56 4.38 -2.54
C ILE A 150 -9.93 3.90 -2.04
N ASP A 151 -10.94 4.74 -2.15
CA ASP A 151 -12.31 4.38 -1.77
C ASP A 151 -13.00 3.70 -2.97
N PRO A 152 -13.19 2.36 -2.92
CA PRO A 152 -13.76 1.64 -4.06
C PRO A 152 -15.23 1.96 -4.28
N ASN A 153 -15.94 2.44 -3.27
CA ASN A 153 -17.35 2.78 -3.38
C ASN A 153 -17.59 3.96 -4.32
N TRP A 154 -16.63 4.89 -4.36
CA TRP A 154 -16.71 6.01 -5.30
C TRP A 154 -16.57 5.54 -6.75
N ALA A 155 -15.64 4.65 -7.02
CA ALA A 155 -15.43 4.10 -8.36
C ALA A 155 -16.69 3.38 -8.87
N ALA A 156 -17.39 2.67 -7.99
CA ALA A 156 -18.63 1.96 -8.33
C ALA A 156 -19.79 2.92 -8.67
N LYS A 157 -19.80 4.10 -8.07
CA LYS A 157 -20.87 5.10 -8.30
C LYS A 157 -20.73 5.86 -9.60
N ASN A 158 -19.54 5.87 -10.18
CA ASN A 158 -19.26 6.64 -11.43
C ASN A 158 -19.12 5.76 -12.66
N ASN A 159 -19.29 4.47 -12.49
CA ASN A 159 -19.39 3.51 -13.59
C ASN A 159 -20.85 3.13 -13.80
#